data_b4269992478c8105faa60ae1e5fc700f
#
_entry.id   b4269992478c8105faa60ae1e5fc700f
#
_cell.length_a   1.000
_cell.length_b   1.000
_cell.length_c   1.000
_cell.angle_alpha   90.00
_cell.angle_beta   90.00
_cell.angle_gamma   90.00
#
_symmetry.space_group_name_H-M   'P 1'
#
loop_
_entity.id
_entity.type
_entity.pdbx_description
1 polymer ?
#
loop_
_entity_poly.entity_id
_entity_poly.type
_entity_poly.pdbx_seq_one_letter_code
_entity_poly.pdbx_strand_id
1 'polypeptide(L)'
;MGKQALPTELPRERALLVGVELRGTESVLSLDGSLKELALLADTAGLSVVGEIRQRLRKPDPKTYVGSGKVREIRALAEETLADVVLFDEELSPRHQRELEREFGEEVRILDRTALILDVFAQHAHTREGAIQVELAQYEYRLPRLTRAWTHLARQAGGGAGRTGSTGGVGLRGPGETQLEVDRREISRRIDHLKREIEKLRAHRGRYRSRRRRSQIPTVALVGYTNAGKSTLLNQLADERVFVADQLFATLDPTTRRVELPGGKAVLLTDTVGFIQELPTTLVAAFQATLEEISEADLLLHVIDITHRDAPAQAMSVAETLQDIGADELPILIAANKIDALSDGVSPVEQFPEAVPISALTGRGITELLAAIEYELYIVMVPVSVRLPYEQGRLISLFHEHGLVENEQHIDGVVTMEGRVPRRLAWAFQPFGKDLEEAALG
;
A
#
# COMPACT_ATOMS: atom_id res chain seq x y z
N MET A 1 4.44 46.71 -26.48
CA MET A 1 5.23 45.60 -25.94
C MET A 1 4.35 44.75 -25.06
N GLY A 2 3.85 43.62 -25.60
CA GLY A 2 2.99 42.69 -24.85
C GLY A 2 3.82 41.96 -23.81
N LYS A 3 3.34 41.97 -22.55
CA LYS A 3 3.89 41.12 -21.51
C LYS A 3 3.57 39.66 -21.91
N GLN A 4 4.59 38.88 -22.31
CA GLN A 4 4.47 37.44 -22.40
C GLN A 4 4.13 36.93 -21.00
N ALA A 5 2.99 36.26 -20.88
CA ALA A 5 2.65 35.53 -19.66
C ALA A 5 3.73 34.45 -19.45
N LEU A 6 4.45 34.51 -18.35
CA LEU A 6 5.36 33.46 -17.93
C LEU A 6 4.52 32.22 -17.63
N PRO A 7 4.95 31.02 -18.06
CA PRO A 7 4.26 29.78 -17.68
C PRO A 7 4.26 29.67 -16.16
N THR A 8 3.09 29.45 -15.59
CA THR A 8 2.86 29.33 -14.14
C THR A 8 3.30 27.97 -13.58
N GLU A 9 3.60 27.01 -14.44
CA GLU A 9 4.09 25.68 -14.07
C GLU A 9 5.61 25.62 -14.29
N LEU A 10 6.32 25.14 -13.28
CA LEU A 10 7.73 24.79 -13.41
C LEU A 10 7.87 23.67 -14.46
N PRO A 11 8.89 23.74 -15.32
CA PRO A 11 9.12 22.66 -16.27
C PRO A 11 9.32 21.34 -15.53
N ARG A 12 8.59 20.29 -15.94
CA ARG A 12 8.74 18.95 -15.39
C ARG A 12 10.14 18.42 -15.67
N GLU A 13 10.77 17.82 -14.67
CA GLU A 13 12.07 17.15 -14.83
C GLU A 13 11.94 15.95 -15.78
N ARG A 14 12.97 15.73 -16.57
CA ARG A 14 13.00 14.70 -17.63
C ARG A 14 13.61 13.43 -17.10
N ALA A 15 12.87 12.32 -17.18
CA ALA A 15 13.28 11.03 -16.69
C ALA A 15 13.57 10.04 -17.82
N LEU A 16 14.73 9.38 -17.76
CA LEU A 16 15.09 8.24 -18.59
C LEU A 16 14.89 6.96 -17.79
N LEU A 17 14.03 6.05 -18.28
CA LEU A 17 13.74 4.79 -17.59
C LEU A 17 14.75 3.70 -17.97
N VAL A 18 15.14 2.89 -16.98
CA VAL A 18 16.03 1.75 -17.16
C VAL A 18 15.40 0.51 -16.54
N GLY A 19 15.04 -0.47 -17.37
CA GLY A 19 14.50 -1.75 -16.93
C GLY A 19 15.48 -2.91 -17.16
N VAL A 20 15.59 -3.80 -16.18
CA VAL A 20 16.48 -4.96 -16.23
C VAL A 20 15.69 -6.24 -16.01
N GLU A 21 15.76 -7.16 -16.96
CA GLU A 21 15.18 -8.50 -16.84
C GLU A 21 16.28 -9.51 -16.46
N LEU A 22 16.12 -10.15 -15.31
CA LEU A 22 17.04 -11.19 -14.86
C LEU A 22 16.57 -12.57 -15.40
N ARG A 23 17.46 -13.29 -16.07
CA ARG A 23 17.16 -14.63 -16.60
C ARG A 23 16.98 -15.62 -15.44
N GLY A 24 15.83 -16.30 -15.41
CA GLY A 24 15.55 -17.35 -14.43
C GLY A 24 14.91 -16.86 -13.14
N THR A 25 14.58 -15.58 -13.04
CA THR A 25 13.70 -15.03 -12.01
C THR A 25 12.31 -14.90 -12.63
N GLU A 26 11.32 -15.53 -12.01
CA GLU A 26 9.92 -15.32 -12.38
C GLU A 26 9.50 -13.97 -11.82
N SER A 27 9.32 -12.99 -12.70
CA SER A 27 8.75 -11.69 -12.35
C SER A 27 7.24 -11.76 -12.56
N VAL A 28 6.48 -11.17 -11.64
CA VAL A 28 5.00 -11.12 -11.71
C VAL A 28 4.53 -10.38 -12.97
N LEU A 29 5.20 -9.29 -13.34
CA LEU A 29 4.94 -8.56 -14.58
C LEU A 29 6.05 -8.81 -15.60
N SER A 30 5.70 -8.72 -16.88
CA SER A 30 6.71 -8.64 -17.94
C SER A 30 7.53 -7.34 -17.82
N LEU A 31 8.76 -7.31 -18.34
CA LEU A 31 9.58 -6.09 -18.36
C LEU A 31 8.83 -4.91 -19.00
N ASP A 32 8.04 -5.15 -20.04
CA ASP A 32 7.20 -4.13 -20.69
C ASP A 32 6.09 -3.63 -19.75
N GLY A 33 5.48 -4.52 -18.98
CA GLY A 33 4.46 -4.17 -17.99
C GLY A 33 5.07 -3.34 -16.86
N SER A 34 6.22 -3.76 -16.34
CA SER A 34 6.94 -3.08 -15.27
C SER A 34 7.40 -1.66 -15.68
N LEU A 35 7.96 -1.50 -16.87
CA LEU A 35 8.36 -0.18 -17.39
C LEU A 35 7.17 0.75 -17.64
N LYS A 36 6.02 0.22 -18.08
CA LYS A 36 4.80 1.02 -18.20
C LYS A 36 4.31 1.50 -16.83
N GLU A 37 4.34 0.64 -15.83
CA GLU A 37 4.00 1.02 -14.46
C GLU A 37 4.98 2.06 -13.92
N LEU A 38 6.29 1.89 -14.14
CA LEU A 38 7.31 2.87 -13.76
C LEU A 38 7.08 4.23 -14.45
N ALA A 39 6.65 4.24 -15.71
CA ALA A 39 6.30 5.46 -16.43
C ALA A 39 5.10 6.18 -15.80
N LEU A 40 4.07 5.45 -15.36
CA LEU A 40 2.92 6.01 -14.65
C LEU A 40 3.31 6.55 -13.27
N LEU A 41 4.21 5.86 -12.56
CA LEU A 41 4.78 6.35 -11.30
C LEU A 41 5.56 7.65 -11.51
N ALA A 42 6.39 7.71 -12.56
CA ALA A 42 7.15 8.90 -12.92
C ALA A 42 6.24 10.08 -13.23
N ASP A 43 5.17 9.88 -14.01
CA ASP A 43 4.18 10.93 -14.30
C ASP A 43 3.46 11.40 -13.03
N THR A 44 3.09 10.47 -12.15
CA THR A 44 2.48 10.78 -10.84
C THR A 44 3.41 11.61 -9.96
N ALA A 45 4.72 11.34 -10.00
CA ALA A 45 5.74 12.13 -9.30
C ALA A 45 6.04 13.48 -9.97
N GLY A 46 5.39 13.80 -11.09
CA GLY A 46 5.60 15.05 -11.84
C GLY A 46 6.81 15.03 -12.77
N LEU A 47 7.36 13.84 -13.07
CA LEU A 47 8.44 13.67 -14.04
C LEU A 47 7.87 13.50 -15.46
N SER A 48 8.68 13.82 -16.49
CA SER A 48 8.35 13.61 -17.90
C SER A 48 9.27 12.53 -18.47
N VAL A 49 8.73 11.37 -18.85
CA VAL A 49 9.51 10.29 -19.44
C VAL A 49 9.96 10.67 -20.85
N VAL A 50 11.28 10.67 -21.09
CA VAL A 50 11.89 11.08 -22.35
C VAL A 50 12.52 9.92 -23.13
N GLY A 51 12.59 8.74 -22.54
CA GLY A 51 13.09 7.53 -23.18
C GLY A 51 13.12 6.35 -22.23
N GLU A 52 13.38 5.17 -22.78
CA GLU A 52 13.53 3.95 -22.02
C GLU A 52 14.68 3.09 -22.55
N ILE A 53 15.38 2.42 -21.65
CA ILE A 53 16.43 1.45 -21.96
C ILE A 53 16.12 0.13 -21.30
N ARG A 54 16.35 -0.96 -22.02
CA ARG A 54 16.08 -2.32 -21.57
C ARG A 54 17.35 -3.14 -21.61
N GLN A 55 17.53 -4.01 -20.61
CA GLN A 55 18.62 -4.97 -20.60
C GLN A 55 18.18 -6.33 -20.03
N ARG A 56 18.64 -7.42 -20.66
CA ARG A 56 18.53 -8.77 -20.14
C ARG A 56 19.86 -9.22 -19.57
N LEU A 57 19.88 -9.61 -18.30
CA LEU A 57 21.08 -10.06 -17.61
C LEU A 57 20.88 -11.47 -17.04
N ARG A 58 21.99 -12.20 -16.84
CA ARG A 58 22.00 -13.42 -16.05
C ARG A 58 22.13 -13.14 -14.56
N LYS A 59 22.90 -12.11 -14.23
CA LYS A 59 23.13 -11.63 -12.86
C LYS A 59 23.41 -10.13 -12.93
N PRO A 60 23.03 -9.34 -11.92
CA PRO A 60 23.41 -7.94 -11.81
C PRO A 60 24.93 -7.77 -11.76
N ASP A 61 25.42 -6.70 -12.36
CA ASP A 61 26.83 -6.32 -12.21
C ASP A 61 27.07 -5.87 -10.75
N PRO A 62 28.12 -6.38 -10.08
CA PRO A 62 28.37 -6.07 -8.66
C PRO A 62 28.70 -4.60 -8.38
N LYS A 63 29.07 -3.82 -9.40
CA LYS A 63 29.46 -2.41 -9.28
C LYS A 63 28.32 -1.45 -9.62
N THR A 64 27.70 -1.63 -10.77
CA THR A 64 26.76 -0.66 -11.36
C THR A 64 25.38 -1.24 -11.66
N TYR A 65 25.05 -2.46 -11.18
CA TYR A 65 23.83 -3.21 -11.46
C TYR A 65 23.72 -3.65 -12.94
N VAL A 66 23.97 -2.73 -13.86
CA VAL A 66 24.07 -2.96 -15.32
C VAL A 66 25.52 -2.97 -15.75
N GLY A 67 25.86 -3.68 -16.84
CA GLY A 67 27.25 -3.73 -17.30
C GLY A 67 27.79 -2.38 -17.79
N SER A 68 29.12 -2.18 -17.72
CA SER A 68 29.78 -0.91 -18.09
C SER A 68 29.46 -0.41 -19.51
N GLY A 69 29.22 -1.33 -20.45
CA GLY A 69 28.75 -0.98 -21.80
C GLY A 69 27.37 -0.34 -21.80
N LYS A 70 26.46 -0.89 -20.97
CA LYS A 70 25.10 -0.36 -20.81
C LYS A 70 25.11 0.99 -20.07
N VAL A 71 26.00 1.17 -19.07
CA VAL A 71 26.17 2.47 -18.40
C VAL A 71 26.52 3.56 -19.40
N ARG A 72 27.43 3.27 -20.35
CA ARG A 72 27.78 4.24 -21.40
C ARG A 72 26.63 4.54 -22.36
N GLU A 73 25.81 3.53 -22.69
CA GLU A 73 24.62 3.70 -23.53
C GLU A 73 23.56 4.56 -22.80
N ILE A 74 23.30 4.28 -21.52
CA ILE A 74 22.37 5.07 -20.70
C ILE A 74 22.85 6.53 -20.61
N ARG A 75 24.14 6.73 -20.39
CA ARG A 75 24.73 8.07 -20.29
C ARG A 75 24.60 8.84 -21.63
N ALA A 76 24.94 8.22 -22.75
CA ALA A 76 24.80 8.85 -24.06
C ALA A 76 23.35 9.25 -24.37
N LEU A 77 22.37 8.38 -24.03
CA LEU A 77 20.96 8.69 -24.23
C LEU A 77 20.48 9.77 -23.25
N ALA A 78 20.96 9.77 -22.00
CA ALA A 78 20.62 10.82 -21.03
C ALA A 78 21.13 12.21 -21.49
N GLU A 79 22.34 12.27 -22.04
CA GLU A 79 22.90 13.49 -22.64
C GLU A 79 22.11 13.94 -23.89
N GLU A 80 21.75 13.01 -24.78
CA GLU A 80 20.96 13.28 -26.01
C GLU A 80 19.56 13.79 -25.67
N THR A 81 18.90 13.15 -24.69
CA THR A 81 17.54 13.49 -24.30
C THR A 81 17.48 14.61 -23.26
N LEU A 82 18.61 15.13 -22.80
CA LEU A 82 18.72 16.10 -21.71
C LEU A 82 17.94 15.62 -20.47
N ALA A 83 18.15 14.38 -20.06
CA ALA A 83 17.47 13.81 -18.91
C ALA A 83 18.08 14.35 -17.61
N ASP A 84 17.23 14.81 -16.69
CA ASP A 84 17.62 15.28 -15.36
C ASP A 84 17.75 14.11 -14.37
N VAL A 85 17.04 13.00 -14.67
CA VAL A 85 16.93 11.81 -13.81
C VAL A 85 17.06 10.55 -14.64
N VAL A 86 17.87 9.59 -14.17
CA VAL A 86 17.86 8.19 -14.65
C VAL A 86 17.17 7.35 -13.57
N LEU A 87 16.08 6.71 -13.95
CA LEU A 87 15.21 5.97 -13.06
C LEU A 87 15.30 4.48 -13.34
N PHE A 88 15.85 3.73 -12.40
CA PHE A 88 15.92 2.27 -12.46
C PHE A 88 14.65 1.63 -11.96
N ASP A 89 14.17 0.62 -12.67
CA ASP A 89 12.98 -0.15 -12.30
C ASP A 89 13.20 -1.00 -11.04
N GLU A 90 14.40 -1.55 -10.91
CA GLU A 90 14.83 -2.38 -9.78
C GLU A 90 15.36 -1.56 -8.61
N GLU A 91 15.22 -2.07 -7.38
CA GLU A 91 15.84 -1.45 -6.22
C GLU A 91 17.37 -1.53 -6.32
N LEU A 92 18.03 -0.38 -6.24
CA LEU A 92 19.48 -0.27 -6.26
C LEU A 92 20.05 -0.43 -4.84
N SER A 93 21.06 -1.30 -4.70
CA SER A 93 21.85 -1.28 -3.45
C SER A 93 22.56 0.07 -3.27
N PRO A 94 22.87 0.47 -2.00
CA PRO A 94 23.61 1.71 -1.75
C PRO A 94 24.96 1.78 -2.48
N ARG A 95 25.54 0.62 -2.80
CA ARG A 95 26.79 0.54 -3.57
C ARG A 95 26.54 0.82 -5.05
N HIS A 96 25.51 0.19 -5.65
CA HIS A 96 25.16 0.40 -7.05
C HIS A 96 24.84 1.87 -7.31
N GLN A 97 24.00 2.48 -6.48
CA GLN A 97 23.63 3.88 -6.61
C GLN A 97 24.86 4.79 -6.55
N ARG A 98 25.76 4.60 -5.58
CA ARG A 98 26.98 5.40 -5.43
C ARG A 98 27.89 5.30 -6.67
N GLU A 99 28.06 4.11 -7.22
CA GLU A 99 28.93 3.93 -8.37
C GLU A 99 28.30 4.51 -9.63
N LEU A 100 26.97 4.41 -9.79
CA LEU A 100 26.24 5.06 -10.88
C LEU A 100 26.34 6.59 -10.76
N GLU A 101 26.08 7.18 -9.59
CA GLU A 101 26.24 8.62 -9.35
C GLU A 101 27.65 9.12 -9.72
N ARG A 102 28.67 8.29 -9.48
CA ARG A 102 30.05 8.60 -9.84
C ARG A 102 30.28 8.61 -11.37
N GLU A 103 29.62 7.69 -12.10
CA GLU A 103 29.72 7.58 -13.55
C GLU A 103 28.92 8.69 -14.28
N PHE A 104 27.80 9.14 -13.70
CA PHE A 104 26.91 10.15 -14.31
C PHE A 104 27.26 11.59 -13.88
N GLY A 105 27.95 11.77 -12.74
CA GLY A 105 28.30 13.08 -12.20
C GLY A 105 27.16 13.73 -11.43
N GLU A 106 27.26 15.06 -11.22
CA GLU A 106 26.29 15.81 -10.42
C GLU A 106 25.07 16.33 -11.22
N GLU A 107 25.14 16.27 -12.55
CA GLU A 107 24.11 16.83 -13.44
C GLU A 107 22.89 15.92 -13.59
N VAL A 108 23.07 14.59 -13.47
CA VAL A 108 22.01 13.59 -13.63
C VAL A 108 21.80 12.84 -12.32
N ARG A 109 20.59 12.89 -11.80
CA ARG A 109 20.23 12.16 -10.57
C ARG A 109 19.93 10.70 -10.89
N ILE A 110 20.41 9.80 -10.04
CA ILE A 110 20.10 8.36 -10.11
C ILE A 110 19.05 8.03 -9.04
N LEU A 111 17.91 7.56 -9.47
CA LEU A 111 16.82 7.09 -8.60
C LEU A 111 16.48 5.65 -8.95
N ASP A 112 15.87 4.96 -8.00
CA ASP A 112 15.27 3.65 -8.21
C ASP A 112 13.75 3.71 -7.94
N ARG A 113 13.04 2.62 -8.24
CA ARG A 113 11.59 2.50 -8.03
C ARG A 113 11.21 2.83 -6.58
N THR A 114 11.98 2.38 -5.60
CA THR A 114 11.74 2.63 -4.17
C THR A 114 11.78 4.12 -3.83
N ALA A 115 12.80 4.83 -4.31
CA ALA A 115 12.91 6.28 -4.11
C ALA A 115 11.74 7.04 -4.74
N LEU A 116 11.35 6.64 -5.96
CA LEU A 116 10.21 7.25 -6.66
C LEU A 116 8.89 7.05 -5.92
N ILE A 117 8.60 5.82 -5.45
CA ILE A 117 7.41 5.50 -4.68
C ILE A 117 7.37 6.34 -3.39
N LEU A 118 8.50 6.48 -2.69
CA LEU A 118 8.61 7.32 -1.49
C LEU A 118 8.31 8.79 -1.78
N ASP A 119 8.71 9.30 -2.93
CA ASP A 119 8.42 10.67 -3.35
C ASP A 119 6.92 10.84 -3.69
N VAL A 120 6.31 9.90 -4.39
CA VAL A 120 4.87 9.88 -4.65
C VAL A 120 4.08 9.87 -3.34
N PHE A 121 4.47 9.02 -2.38
CA PHE A 121 3.83 8.98 -1.09
C PHE A 121 3.99 10.28 -0.29
N ALA A 122 5.15 10.92 -0.37
CA ALA A 122 5.36 12.20 0.30
C ALA A 122 4.43 13.31 -0.22
N GLN A 123 4.06 13.25 -1.50
CA GLN A 123 3.11 14.19 -2.12
C GLN A 123 1.65 13.91 -1.70
N HIS A 124 1.29 12.64 -1.40
CA HIS A 124 -0.06 12.21 -1.09
C HIS A 124 -0.33 12.00 0.42
N ALA A 125 0.66 12.18 1.29
CA ALA A 125 0.52 12.09 2.74
C ALA A 125 -0.14 13.36 3.30
N HIS A 126 -1.47 13.34 3.46
CA HIS A 126 -2.23 14.48 3.96
C HIS A 126 -2.48 14.41 5.47
N THR A 127 -2.47 13.23 6.07
CA THR A 127 -2.59 13.08 7.52
C THR A 127 -1.23 13.22 8.20
N ARG A 128 -1.26 13.67 9.46
CA ARG A 128 -0.05 13.72 10.30
C ARG A 128 0.62 12.34 10.42
N GLU A 129 -0.18 11.29 10.46
CA GLU A 129 0.33 9.93 10.59
C GLU A 129 0.99 9.44 9.30
N GLY A 130 0.31 9.57 8.15
CA GLY A 130 0.90 9.26 6.85
C GLY A 130 2.20 10.03 6.61
N ALA A 131 2.23 11.33 6.92
CA ALA A 131 3.44 12.15 6.81
C ALA A 131 4.60 11.62 7.67
N ILE A 132 4.33 11.22 8.93
CA ILE A 132 5.37 10.66 9.83
C ILE A 132 5.86 9.30 9.31
N GLN A 133 4.98 8.46 8.79
CA GLN A 133 5.32 7.15 8.24
C GLN A 133 6.19 7.28 6.98
N VAL A 134 5.81 8.15 6.06
CA VAL A 134 6.59 8.43 4.85
C VAL A 134 7.95 9.04 5.20
N GLU A 135 7.99 10.01 6.13
CA GLU A 135 9.24 10.60 6.58
C GLU A 135 10.18 9.55 7.19
N LEU A 136 9.64 8.63 8.00
CA LEU A 136 10.41 7.52 8.56
C LEU A 136 11.00 6.64 7.46
N ALA A 137 10.17 6.20 6.50
CA ALA A 137 10.61 5.36 5.39
C ALA A 137 11.68 6.05 4.53
N GLN A 138 11.52 7.35 4.25
CA GLN A 138 12.52 8.14 3.53
C GLN A 138 13.86 8.19 4.28
N TYR A 139 13.86 8.36 5.60
CA TYR A 139 15.10 8.35 6.38
C TYR A 139 15.74 6.96 6.45
N GLU A 140 14.95 5.90 6.61
CA GLU A 140 15.46 4.52 6.61
C GLU A 140 16.06 4.15 5.25
N TYR A 141 15.43 4.53 4.16
CA TYR A 141 15.95 4.36 2.80
C TYR A 141 17.25 5.16 2.58
N ARG A 142 17.31 6.41 3.05
CA ARG A 142 18.45 7.31 2.84
C ARG A 142 19.66 6.96 3.73
N LEU A 143 19.44 6.49 4.93
CA LEU A 143 20.49 6.25 5.92
C LEU A 143 21.66 5.39 5.40
N PRO A 144 21.44 4.21 4.76
CA PRO A 144 22.52 3.41 4.18
C PRO A 144 23.14 4.04 2.91
N ARG A 145 22.43 4.97 2.27
CA ARG A 145 22.82 5.65 1.02
C ARG A 145 23.56 6.96 1.25
N LEU A 146 23.72 7.40 2.51
CA LEU A 146 24.45 8.62 2.84
C LEU A 146 25.90 8.55 2.35
N THR A 147 26.23 9.46 1.46
CA THR A 147 27.58 9.69 0.95
C THR A 147 27.96 11.17 1.08
N ARG A 148 29.23 11.53 0.89
CA ARG A 148 29.67 12.93 0.96
C ARG A 148 28.96 13.87 -0.02
N ALA A 149 28.43 13.34 -1.13
CA ALA A 149 27.73 14.13 -2.16
C ALA A 149 26.31 14.56 -1.75
N TRP A 150 25.66 13.82 -0.83
CA TRP A 150 24.27 14.06 -0.42
C TRP A 150 24.07 15.23 0.55
N THR A 151 25.14 15.81 1.08
CA THR A 151 25.05 16.97 1.99
C THR A 151 24.43 18.23 1.34
N HIS A 152 24.41 18.31 0.03
CA HIS A 152 23.83 19.45 -0.70
C HIS A 152 22.32 19.35 -0.87
N LEU A 153 21.76 18.15 -1.05
CA LEU A 153 20.33 17.92 -1.25
C LEU A 153 19.50 18.08 0.04
N ALA A 154 20.06 17.73 1.19
CA ALA A 154 19.40 17.95 2.47
C ALA A 154 19.17 19.45 2.76
N ARG A 155 19.98 20.35 2.20
CA ARG A 155 19.78 21.79 2.29
C ARG A 155 18.66 22.32 1.37
N GLN A 156 18.38 21.63 0.28
CA GLN A 156 17.38 22.05 -0.72
C GLN A 156 15.95 21.57 -0.33
N ALA A 157 15.82 20.38 0.25
CA ALA A 157 14.53 19.85 0.75
C ALA A 157 14.08 20.51 2.07
N GLY A 158 14.98 21.13 2.83
CA GLY A 158 14.71 21.84 4.09
C GLY A 158 14.40 23.35 3.93
N GLY A 159 14.20 23.85 2.72
CA GLY A 159 14.07 25.26 2.40
C GLY A 159 12.72 25.91 2.71
N GLY A 160 12.12 25.66 3.87
CA GLY A 160 10.83 26.23 4.22
C GLY A 160 10.58 26.55 5.69
N ALA A 161 11.57 26.86 6.52
CA ALA A 161 11.30 27.52 7.81
C ALA A 161 12.57 28.16 8.42
N GLY A 162 12.57 29.50 8.52
CA GLY A 162 13.22 30.23 9.63
C GLY A 162 14.73 30.45 9.52
N ARG A 163 15.08 31.53 8.82
CA ARG A 163 16.28 32.30 9.13
C ARG A 163 16.30 32.69 10.59
N THR A 164 17.11 32.00 11.38
CA THR A 164 17.73 32.61 12.56
C THR A 164 19.20 32.28 12.51
N GLY A 165 19.97 33.35 12.31
CA GLY A 165 21.42 33.29 12.30
C GLY A 165 21.95 32.76 13.63
N SER A 166 22.83 31.80 13.56
CA SER A 166 23.77 31.54 14.62
C SER A 166 25.17 31.67 14.05
N THR A 167 25.73 32.81 14.37
CA THR A 167 27.12 33.15 14.28
C THR A 167 27.95 32.12 15.07
N GLY A 168 28.97 31.54 14.43
CA GLY A 168 30.23 31.11 15.01
C GLY A 168 30.23 30.43 16.37
N GLY A 169 30.16 29.10 16.36
CA GLY A 169 30.64 28.25 17.44
C GLY A 169 31.79 27.35 16.93
N VAL A 170 33.00 27.89 16.88
CA VAL A 170 34.20 27.08 16.73
C VAL A 170 34.40 26.33 18.05
N GLY A 171 34.35 25.00 18.02
CA GLY A 171 34.93 24.18 19.07
C GLY A 171 34.00 23.33 19.91
N LEU A 172 33.33 22.30 19.30
CA LEU A 172 32.87 21.12 20.04
C LEU A 172 32.79 19.88 19.13
N ARG A 173 33.65 19.83 18.09
CA ARG A 173 33.90 18.60 17.33
C ARG A 173 35.09 17.92 17.92
N GLY A 174 34.92 16.75 18.52
CA GLY A 174 36.03 15.89 18.93
C GLY A 174 36.93 15.61 17.71
N PRO A 175 38.27 15.48 17.92
CA PRO A 175 39.19 15.19 16.82
C PRO A 175 38.85 13.81 16.25
N GLY A 176 38.21 13.78 15.05
CA GLY A 176 37.90 12.56 14.33
C GLY A 176 36.45 12.40 13.80
N GLU A 177 35.50 13.20 14.23
CA GLU A 177 34.13 13.14 13.64
C GLU A 177 34.11 13.81 12.26
N THR A 178 33.80 13.00 11.24
CA THR A 178 33.53 13.50 9.89
C THR A 178 32.11 14.08 9.82
N GLN A 179 31.87 15.06 8.95
CA GLN A 179 30.54 15.62 8.73
C GLN A 179 29.50 14.51 8.47
N LEU A 180 29.90 13.44 7.77
CA LEU A 180 29.07 12.29 7.48
C LEU A 180 28.59 11.54 8.73
N GLU A 181 29.46 11.44 9.76
CA GLU A 181 29.11 10.77 11.03
C GLU A 181 28.10 11.60 11.82
N VAL A 182 28.25 12.93 11.79
CA VAL A 182 27.28 13.86 12.40
C VAL A 182 25.92 13.73 11.73
N ASP A 183 25.88 13.81 10.41
CA ASP A 183 24.65 13.69 9.63
C ASP A 183 23.95 12.33 9.86
N ARG A 184 24.74 11.25 9.90
CA ARG A 184 24.25 9.91 10.20
C ARG A 184 23.65 9.81 11.60
N ARG A 185 24.29 10.44 12.58
CA ARG A 185 23.79 10.48 13.97
C ARG A 185 22.49 11.30 14.07
N GLU A 186 22.41 12.41 13.36
CA GLU A 186 21.19 13.24 13.33
C GLU A 186 20.02 12.47 12.71
N ILE A 187 20.23 11.82 11.57
CA ILE A 187 19.21 11.00 10.92
C ILE A 187 18.79 9.84 11.82
N SER A 188 19.72 9.13 12.45
CA SER A 188 19.39 8.05 13.38
C SER A 188 18.53 8.54 14.55
N ARG A 189 18.85 9.71 15.13
CA ARG A 189 18.02 10.32 16.17
C ARG A 189 16.63 10.70 15.67
N ARG A 190 16.52 11.16 14.41
CA ARG A 190 15.22 11.49 13.80
C ARG A 190 14.39 10.23 13.61
N ILE A 191 14.99 9.13 13.11
CA ILE A 191 14.35 7.82 13.00
C ILE A 191 13.79 7.35 14.35
N ASP A 192 14.60 7.41 15.43
CA ASP A 192 14.17 7.01 16.77
C ASP A 192 13.02 7.90 17.30
N HIS A 193 13.05 9.18 16.96
CA HIS A 193 11.97 10.10 17.31
C HIS A 193 10.68 9.75 16.60
N LEU A 194 10.72 9.55 15.27
CA LEU A 194 9.57 9.20 14.46
C LEU A 194 8.95 7.86 14.86
N LYS A 195 9.78 6.84 15.15
CA LYS A 195 9.30 5.54 15.68
C LYS A 195 8.51 5.71 16.98
N ARG A 196 8.97 6.54 17.90
CA ARG A 196 8.23 6.84 19.13
C ARG A 196 6.92 7.61 18.90
N GLU A 197 6.89 8.48 17.91
CA GLU A 197 5.64 9.17 17.52
C GLU A 197 4.61 8.20 16.94
N ILE A 198 5.03 7.30 16.04
CA ILE A 198 4.17 6.25 15.46
C ILE A 198 3.60 5.34 16.57
N GLU A 199 4.41 4.94 17.54
CA GLU A 199 3.95 4.11 18.66
C GLU A 199 2.83 4.79 19.48
N LYS A 200 2.95 6.09 19.72
CA LYS A 200 1.89 6.88 20.39
C LYS A 200 0.59 6.91 19.57
N LEU A 201 0.72 7.05 18.24
CA LEU A 201 -0.44 7.05 17.33
C LEU A 201 -1.13 5.69 17.29
N ARG A 202 -0.34 4.59 17.27
CA ARG A 202 -0.85 3.21 17.37
C ARG A 202 -1.65 2.98 18.66
N ALA A 203 -1.12 3.40 19.80
CA ALA A 203 -1.80 3.30 21.07
C ALA A 203 -3.13 4.09 21.09
N HIS A 204 -3.20 5.23 20.42
CA HIS A 204 -4.41 6.03 20.29
C HIS A 204 -5.45 5.32 19.41
N ARG A 205 -5.06 4.76 18.26
CA ARG A 205 -5.94 3.97 17.38
C ARG A 205 -6.53 2.76 18.07
N GLY A 206 -5.75 2.02 18.87
CA GLY A 206 -6.25 0.87 19.63
C GLY A 206 -7.49 1.20 20.49
N ARG A 207 -7.59 2.43 21.04
CA ARG A 207 -8.76 2.91 21.78
C ARG A 207 -9.97 3.17 20.88
N TYR A 208 -9.76 3.72 19.67
CA TYR A 208 -10.85 3.94 18.72
C TYR A 208 -11.37 2.62 18.14
N ARG A 209 -10.46 1.66 17.88
CA ARG A 209 -10.78 0.30 17.43
C ARG A 209 -11.68 -0.43 18.43
N SER A 210 -11.37 -0.36 19.71
CA SER A 210 -12.22 -0.94 20.78
C SER A 210 -13.63 -0.34 20.82
N ARG A 211 -13.78 0.92 20.41
CA ARG A 211 -15.11 1.56 20.28
C ARG A 211 -15.85 1.09 19.02
N ARG A 212 -15.16 0.97 17.86
CA ARG A 212 -15.76 0.44 16.62
C ARG A 212 -16.27 -1.00 16.82
N ARG A 213 -15.47 -1.87 17.43
CA ARG A 213 -15.90 -3.25 17.77
C ARG A 213 -17.15 -3.28 18.67
N ARG A 214 -17.40 -2.24 19.46
CA ARG A 214 -18.63 -2.13 20.26
C ARG A 214 -19.85 -1.69 19.46
N SER A 215 -19.67 -1.04 18.32
CA SER A 215 -20.80 -0.58 17.48
C SER A 215 -21.42 -1.68 16.62
N GLN A 216 -20.82 -2.88 16.57
CA GLN A 216 -21.27 -4.04 15.79
C GLN A 216 -21.47 -3.80 14.28
N ILE A 217 -21.01 -2.66 13.75
CA ILE A 217 -21.04 -2.39 12.31
C ILE A 217 -19.81 -3.07 11.67
N PRO A 218 -20.00 -4.03 10.76
CA PRO A 218 -18.89 -4.70 10.11
C PRO A 218 -18.10 -3.75 9.20
N THR A 219 -16.82 -4.07 9.03
CA THR A 219 -15.88 -3.30 8.22
C THR A 219 -15.46 -4.13 7.00
N VAL A 220 -15.54 -3.52 5.81
CA VAL A 220 -15.00 -4.07 4.55
C VAL A 220 -13.83 -3.22 4.12
N ALA A 221 -12.66 -3.84 3.94
CA ALA A 221 -11.47 -3.16 3.42
C ALA A 221 -11.40 -3.34 1.90
N LEU A 222 -11.28 -2.23 1.17
CA LEU A 222 -11.04 -2.25 -0.27
C LEU A 222 -9.55 -2.54 -0.51
N VAL A 223 -9.23 -3.66 -1.11
CA VAL A 223 -7.87 -4.06 -1.48
C VAL A 223 -7.76 -4.23 -2.98
N GLY A 224 -6.56 -4.13 -3.52
CA GLY A 224 -6.34 -4.30 -4.94
C GLY A 224 -5.18 -3.45 -5.44
N TYR A 225 -4.78 -3.71 -6.66
CA TYR A 225 -3.65 -3.05 -7.30
C TYR A 225 -3.86 -1.53 -7.43
N THR A 226 -2.78 -0.76 -7.59
CA THR A 226 -2.88 0.69 -7.88
C THR A 226 -3.71 0.91 -9.14
N ASN A 227 -4.51 1.97 -9.16
CA ASN A 227 -5.41 2.33 -10.27
C ASN A 227 -6.48 1.27 -10.64
N ALA A 228 -6.75 0.26 -9.79
CA ALA A 228 -7.86 -0.68 -10.01
C ALA A 228 -9.25 -0.04 -9.84
N GLY A 229 -9.32 1.18 -9.31
CA GLY A 229 -10.55 1.95 -9.14
C GLY A 229 -11.17 1.87 -7.74
N LYS A 230 -10.39 1.55 -6.69
CA LYS A 230 -10.85 1.46 -5.29
C LYS A 230 -11.49 2.75 -4.79
N SER A 231 -10.80 3.88 -4.90
CA SER A 231 -11.30 5.19 -4.46
C SER A 231 -12.49 5.66 -5.30
N THR A 232 -12.52 5.33 -6.60
CA THR A 232 -13.68 5.57 -7.47
C THR A 232 -14.90 4.77 -6.99
N LEU A 233 -14.68 3.50 -6.63
CA LEU A 233 -15.72 2.63 -6.10
C LEU A 233 -16.26 3.16 -4.76
N LEU A 234 -15.36 3.56 -3.84
CA LEU A 234 -15.78 4.14 -2.57
C LEU A 234 -16.64 5.39 -2.78
N ASN A 235 -16.27 6.28 -3.71
CA ASN A 235 -17.04 7.46 -4.04
C ASN A 235 -18.41 7.15 -4.67
N GLN A 236 -18.46 6.08 -5.48
CA GLN A 236 -19.74 5.64 -6.08
C GLN A 236 -20.70 5.06 -5.03
N LEU A 237 -20.15 4.46 -3.96
CA LEU A 237 -20.93 3.83 -2.90
C LEU A 237 -21.29 4.80 -1.77
N ALA A 238 -20.55 5.91 -1.62
CA ALA A 238 -20.79 6.92 -0.61
C ALA A 238 -21.55 8.11 -1.20
N ASP A 239 -22.48 8.69 -0.42
CA ASP A 239 -23.21 9.92 -0.85
C ASP A 239 -22.31 11.17 -0.92
N GLU A 240 -21.10 11.10 -0.36
CA GLU A 240 -20.13 12.19 -0.37
C GLU A 240 -19.01 11.93 -1.39
N ARG A 241 -18.79 12.90 -2.29
CA ARG A 241 -17.71 12.81 -3.29
C ARG A 241 -16.36 13.18 -2.67
N VAL A 242 -15.42 12.26 -2.69
CA VAL A 242 -13.99 12.50 -2.44
C VAL A 242 -13.31 12.75 -3.80
N PHE A 243 -12.33 13.65 -3.82
CA PHE A 243 -11.54 13.87 -5.03
C PHE A 243 -10.80 12.59 -5.44
N VAL A 244 -11.04 12.13 -6.66
CA VAL A 244 -10.33 10.99 -7.26
C VAL A 244 -9.48 11.53 -8.39
N ALA A 245 -8.17 11.32 -8.30
CA ALA A 245 -7.25 11.56 -9.40
C ALA A 245 -6.97 10.22 -10.12
N ASP A 246 -6.85 10.26 -11.43
CA ASP A 246 -6.37 9.12 -12.24
C ASP A 246 -4.83 9.03 -12.14
N GLN A 247 -4.36 8.82 -10.91
CA GLN A 247 -2.95 8.76 -10.54
C GLN A 247 -2.70 7.53 -9.66
N LEU A 248 -1.50 6.97 -9.77
CA LEU A 248 -1.09 5.88 -8.89
C LEU A 248 -0.97 6.40 -7.44
N PHE A 249 -1.41 5.60 -6.47
CA PHE A 249 -1.39 5.97 -5.05
C PHE A 249 -2.17 7.25 -4.69
N ALA A 250 -3.29 7.51 -5.37
CA ALA A 250 -4.16 8.64 -5.04
C ALA A 250 -4.67 8.61 -3.58
N THR A 251 -4.73 7.42 -2.97
CA THR A 251 -5.09 7.21 -1.57
C THR A 251 -3.90 6.64 -0.81
N LEU A 252 -3.35 7.41 0.12
CA LEU A 252 -2.35 6.96 1.09
C LEU A 252 -2.97 6.78 2.48
N ASP A 253 -3.80 7.74 2.88
CA ASP A 253 -4.48 7.73 4.17
C ASP A 253 -5.80 6.98 4.06
N PRO A 254 -6.07 5.99 4.94
CA PRO A 254 -7.31 5.23 4.89
C PRO A 254 -8.53 6.13 5.05
N THR A 255 -9.48 6.01 4.15
CA THR A 255 -10.74 6.75 4.21
C THR A 255 -11.87 5.78 4.46
N THR A 256 -12.58 5.93 5.58
CA THR A 256 -13.73 5.08 5.94
C THR A 256 -15.05 5.81 5.69
N ARG A 257 -16.00 5.12 5.04
CA ARG A 257 -17.36 5.61 4.78
C ARG A 257 -18.39 4.59 5.25
N ARG A 258 -19.53 5.10 5.73
CA ARG A 258 -20.68 4.26 6.05
C ARG A 258 -21.55 4.13 4.81
N VAL A 259 -21.90 2.88 4.48
CA VAL A 259 -22.74 2.53 3.33
C VAL A 259 -23.92 1.70 3.83
N GLU A 260 -25.10 1.93 3.27
CA GLU A 260 -26.28 1.12 3.53
C GLU A 260 -26.39 -0.03 2.52
N LEU A 261 -26.59 -1.23 3.03
CA LEU A 261 -26.80 -2.43 2.23
C LEU A 261 -28.27 -2.58 1.85
N PRO A 262 -28.61 -3.36 0.81
CA PRO A 262 -30.00 -3.51 0.32
C PRO A 262 -31.02 -3.94 1.39
N GLY A 263 -30.60 -4.74 2.37
CA GLY A 263 -31.42 -5.16 3.52
C GLY A 263 -31.53 -4.13 4.65
N GLY A 264 -31.09 -2.88 4.44
CA GLY A 264 -31.15 -1.80 5.44
C GLY A 264 -30.08 -1.89 6.56
N LYS A 265 -29.12 -2.82 6.44
CA LYS A 265 -27.97 -2.93 7.35
C LYS A 265 -26.87 -2.00 6.88
N ALA A 266 -26.08 -1.50 7.86
CA ALA A 266 -24.94 -0.63 7.55
C ALA A 266 -23.62 -1.40 7.54
N VAL A 267 -22.69 -0.97 6.70
CA VAL A 267 -21.30 -1.44 6.64
C VAL A 267 -20.36 -0.24 6.59
N LEU A 268 -19.17 -0.40 7.15
CA LEU A 268 -18.08 0.56 7.00
C LEU A 268 -17.18 0.08 5.86
N LEU A 269 -17.08 0.87 4.80
CA LEU A 269 -16.13 0.63 3.70
C LEU A 269 -14.89 1.49 3.95
N THR A 270 -13.72 0.87 3.93
CA THR A 270 -12.44 1.54 4.12
C THR A 270 -11.60 1.41 2.84
N ASP A 271 -11.30 2.54 2.20
CA ASP A 271 -10.31 2.59 1.12
C ASP A 271 -8.90 2.47 1.70
N THR A 272 -8.08 1.65 1.06
CA THR A 272 -6.70 1.41 1.49
C THR A 272 -5.70 1.80 0.40
N VAL A 273 -4.43 1.84 0.76
CA VAL A 273 -3.34 2.06 -0.19
C VAL A 273 -3.38 1.01 -1.29
N GLY A 274 -3.23 1.43 -2.54
CA GLY A 274 -3.10 0.48 -3.65
C GLY A 274 -1.83 -0.34 -3.57
N PHE A 275 -1.94 -1.63 -3.81
CA PHE A 275 -0.77 -2.50 -3.94
C PHE A 275 -0.07 -2.25 -5.28
N ILE A 276 1.22 -2.55 -5.33
CA ILE A 276 2.10 -2.41 -6.49
C ILE A 276 3.02 -3.61 -6.50
N GLN A 277 3.60 -3.92 -7.65
CA GLN A 277 4.65 -4.92 -7.75
C GLN A 277 5.82 -4.56 -6.81
N GLU A 278 6.29 -5.54 -6.04
CA GLU A 278 7.46 -5.40 -5.16
C GLU A 278 7.39 -4.19 -4.22
N LEU A 279 6.38 -4.16 -3.33
CA LEU A 279 6.38 -3.18 -2.25
C LEU A 279 7.67 -3.36 -1.43
N PRO A 280 8.56 -2.35 -1.39
CA PRO A 280 9.79 -2.45 -0.62
C PRO A 280 9.49 -2.75 0.85
N THR A 281 10.29 -3.64 1.46
CA THR A 281 10.10 -4.05 2.88
C THR A 281 10.12 -2.86 3.85
N THR A 282 10.89 -1.82 3.53
CA THR A 282 10.91 -0.56 4.27
C THR A 282 9.57 0.17 4.20
N LEU A 283 8.85 0.09 3.07
CA LEU A 283 7.52 0.66 2.91
C LEU A 283 6.46 -0.17 3.64
N VAL A 284 6.51 -1.50 3.55
CA VAL A 284 5.61 -2.39 4.30
C VAL A 284 5.69 -2.08 5.80
N ALA A 285 6.90 -1.93 6.34
CA ALA A 285 7.10 -1.57 7.76
C ALA A 285 6.55 -0.17 8.09
N ALA A 286 6.70 0.81 7.19
CA ALA A 286 6.19 2.16 7.38
C ALA A 286 4.65 2.21 7.31
N PHE A 287 4.04 1.43 6.39
CA PHE A 287 2.58 1.37 6.21
C PHE A 287 1.88 0.30 7.05
N GLN A 288 2.61 -0.39 7.93
CA GLN A 288 2.04 -1.42 8.79
C GLN A 288 0.74 -0.97 9.49
N ALA A 289 0.64 0.29 9.88
CA ALA A 289 -0.56 0.84 10.51
C ALA A 289 -1.76 0.96 9.56
N THR A 290 -1.53 1.20 8.27
CA THR A 290 -2.57 1.22 7.23
C THR A 290 -2.95 -0.21 6.84
N LEU A 291 -1.96 -1.10 6.80
CA LEU A 291 -2.14 -2.52 6.56
C LEU A 291 -2.82 -3.24 7.73
N GLU A 292 -2.65 -2.76 8.98
CA GLU A 292 -3.39 -3.23 10.16
C GLU A 292 -4.92 -3.03 10.01
N GLU A 293 -5.39 -2.03 9.26
CA GLU A 293 -6.83 -1.87 8.99
C GLU A 293 -7.37 -2.94 8.03
N ILE A 294 -6.53 -3.50 7.16
CA ILE A 294 -6.86 -4.62 6.29
C ILE A 294 -7.03 -5.89 7.13
N SER A 295 -6.06 -6.20 7.99
CA SER A 295 -6.10 -7.40 8.83
C SER A 295 -7.20 -7.39 9.91
N GLU A 296 -7.78 -6.22 10.20
CA GLU A 296 -8.88 -6.07 11.15
C GLU A 296 -10.27 -6.00 10.49
N ALA A 297 -10.34 -6.09 9.16
CA ALA A 297 -11.61 -6.10 8.44
C ALA A 297 -12.39 -7.42 8.65
N ASP A 298 -13.70 -7.36 8.52
CA ASP A 298 -14.57 -8.54 8.55
C ASP A 298 -14.66 -9.20 7.15
N LEU A 299 -14.35 -8.44 6.08
CA LEU A 299 -14.36 -8.87 4.69
C LEU A 299 -13.36 -8.04 3.88
N LEU A 300 -12.63 -8.66 2.98
CA LEU A 300 -11.81 -7.98 1.98
C LEU A 300 -12.59 -7.88 0.66
N LEU A 301 -12.68 -6.68 0.09
CA LEU A 301 -13.21 -6.47 -1.25
C LEU A 301 -12.03 -6.23 -2.21
N HIS A 302 -11.65 -7.29 -2.93
CA HIS A 302 -10.56 -7.23 -3.88
C HIS A 302 -11.04 -6.66 -5.22
N VAL A 303 -10.68 -5.42 -5.50
CA VAL A 303 -11.02 -4.72 -6.74
C VAL A 303 -9.93 -4.97 -7.78
N ILE A 304 -10.32 -5.56 -8.93
CA ILE A 304 -9.43 -5.92 -10.02
C ILE A 304 -9.82 -5.13 -11.27
N ASP A 305 -8.85 -4.49 -11.91
CA ASP A 305 -9.03 -3.92 -13.26
C ASP A 305 -8.93 -5.03 -14.31
N ILE A 306 -10.09 -5.51 -14.76
CA ILE A 306 -10.16 -6.62 -15.74
C ILE A 306 -9.79 -6.21 -17.17
N THR A 307 -9.60 -4.93 -17.44
CA THR A 307 -9.13 -4.43 -18.73
C THR A 307 -7.62 -4.52 -18.89
N HIS A 308 -6.92 -4.70 -17.76
CA HIS A 308 -5.47 -4.78 -17.76
C HIS A 308 -5.00 -6.16 -18.24
N ARG A 309 -4.03 -6.19 -19.17
CA ARG A 309 -3.50 -7.44 -19.74
C ARG A 309 -2.96 -8.40 -18.67
N ASP A 310 -2.32 -7.83 -17.63
CA ASP A 310 -1.67 -8.58 -16.56
C ASP A 310 -2.55 -8.65 -15.30
N ALA A 311 -3.89 -8.54 -15.42
CA ALA A 311 -4.82 -8.59 -14.29
C ALA A 311 -4.66 -9.85 -13.41
N PRO A 312 -4.47 -11.08 -13.93
CA PRO A 312 -4.21 -12.24 -13.09
C PRO A 312 -2.89 -12.13 -12.29
N ALA A 313 -1.84 -11.60 -12.90
CA ALA A 313 -0.55 -11.39 -12.24
C ALA A 313 -0.65 -10.32 -11.13
N GLN A 314 -1.37 -9.23 -11.40
CA GLN A 314 -1.66 -8.21 -10.38
C GLN A 314 -2.48 -8.79 -9.21
N ALA A 315 -3.46 -9.64 -9.50
CA ALA A 315 -4.25 -10.31 -8.46
C ALA A 315 -3.40 -11.25 -7.59
N MET A 316 -2.44 -11.97 -8.18
CA MET A 316 -1.48 -12.80 -7.45
C MET A 316 -0.58 -11.95 -6.53
N SER A 317 -0.04 -10.85 -7.03
CA SER A 317 0.80 -9.93 -6.22
C SER A 317 0.03 -9.38 -5.01
N VAL A 318 -1.27 -9.06 -5.18
CA VAL A 318 -2.13 -8.67 -4.07
C VAL A 318 -2.28 -9.80 -3.05
N ALA A 319 -2.51 -11.04 -3.50
CA ALA A 319 -2.66 -12.20 -2.63
C ALA A 319 -1.36 -12.48 -1.83
N GLU A 320 -0.19 -12.41 -2.47
CA GLU A 320 1.10 -12.54 -1.80
C GLU A 320 1.29 -11.46 -0.72
N THR A 321 0.94 -10.20 -1.04
CA THR A 321 1.03 -9.11 -0.05
C THR A 321 0.06 -9.33 1.11
N LEU A 322 -1.16 -9.82 0.87
CA LEU A 322 -2.13 -10.15 1.93
C LEU A 322 -1.59 -11.27 2.83
N GLN A 323 -0.91 -12.25 2.28
CA GLN A 323 -0.24 -13.30 3.03
C GLN A 323 0.90 -12.75 3.91
N ASP A 324 1.74 -11.86 3.36
CA ASP A 324 2.85 -11.23 4.10
C ASP A 324 2.38 -10.42 5.31
N ILE A 325 1.18 -9.84 5.24
CA ILE A 325 0.58 -9.08 6.35
C ILE A 325 -0.33 -9.93 7.26
N GLY A 326 -0.47 -11.24 6.98
CA GLY A 326 -1.30 -12.15 7.76
C GLY A 326 -2.80 -11.90 7.64
N ALA A 327 -3.25 -11.46 6.46
CA ALA A 327 -4.66 -11.18 6.14
C ALA A 327 -5.28 -12.20 5.17
N ASP A 328 -4.56 -13.28 4.84
CA ASP A 328 -4.96 -14.33 3.90
C ASP A 328 -6.09 -15.23 4.42
N GLU A 329 -6.29 -15.28 5.73
CA GLU A 329 -7.41 -16.02 6.34
C GLU A 329 -8.76 -15.30 6.28
N LEU A 330 -8.76 -14.00 5.95
CA LEU A 330 -9.98 -13.22 5.86
C LEU A 330 -10.81 -13.61 4.62
N PRO A 331 -12.16 -13.57 4.70
CA PRO A 331 -12.99 -13.80 3.53
C PRO A 331 -12.73 -12.71 2.48
N ILE A 332 -12.62 -13.12 1.21
CA ILE A 332 -12.33 -12.23 0.09
C ILE A 332 -13.49 -12.31 -0.91
N LEU A 333 -14.07 -11.16 -1.24
CA LEU A 333 -15.01 -10.98 -2.34
C LEU A 333 -14.29 -10.26 -3.49
N ILE A 334 -14.39 -10.77 -4.71
CA ILE A 334 -13.72 -10.18 -5.88
C ILE A 334 -14.70 -9.30 -6.63
N ALA A 335 -14.30 -8.05 -6.91
CA ALA A 335 -15.01 -7.13 -7.79
C ALA A 335 -14.22 -6.91 -9.08
N ALA A 336 -14.73 -7.44 -10.20
CA ALA A 336 -14.16 -7.27 -11.53
C ALA A 336 -14.58 -5.90 -12.09
N ASN A 337 -13.71 -4.89 -11.92
CA ASN A 337 -14.02 -3.50 -12.24
C ASN A 337 -13.63 -3.11 -13.67
N LYS A 338 -14.14 -1.98 -14.12
CA LYS A 338 -13.96 -1.34 -15.44
C LYS A 338 -14.60 -2.12 -16.60
N ILE A 339 -15.74 -2.80 -16.34
CA ILE A 339 -16.49 -3.50 -17.40
C ILE A 339 -17.01 -2.56 -18.50
N ASP A 340 -17.08 -1.26 -18.24
CA ASP A 340 -17.44 -0.22 -19.19
C ASP A 340 -16.39 -0.01 -20.28
N ALA A 341 -15.14 -0.38 -20.03
CA ALA A 341 -14.03 -0.25 -20.97
C ALA A 341 -13.70 -1.57 -21.71
N LEU A 342 -14.47 -2.64 -21.46
CA LEU A 342 -14.32 -3.90 -22.20
C LEU A 342 -14.85 -3.76 -23.63
N SER A 343 -14.14 -4.38 -24.57
CA SER A 343 -14.60 -4.51 -25.94
C SER A 343 -15.83 -5.42 -26.04
N ASP A 344 -16.71 -5.17 -27.01
CA ASP A 344 -17.87 -6.00 -27.26
C ASP A 344 -17.47 -7.48 -27.49
N GLY A 345 -18.15 -8.39 -26.78
CA GLY A 345 -17.94 -9.83 -26.88
C GLY A 345 -16.93 -10.43 -25.90
N VAL A 346 -16.26 -9.62 -25.07
CA VAL A 346 -15.38 -10.11 -23.99
C VAL A 346 -16.23 -10.35 -22.74
N SER A 347 -16.14 -11.57 -22.18
CA SER A 347 -16.82 -11.90 -20.92
C SER A 347 -16.10 -11.25 -19.75
N PRO A 348 -16.79 -10.45 -18.91
CA PRO A 348 -16.18 -9.82 -17.75
C PRO A 348 -15.61 -10.80 -16.71
N VAL A 349 -16.09 -12.05 -16.71
CA VAL A 349 -15.75 -13.05 -15.68
C VAL A 349 -14.95 -14.24 -16.23
N GLU A 350 -14.46 -14.18 -17.46
CA GLU A 350 -13.72 -15.30 -18.06
C GLU A 350 -12.47 -15.66 -17.26
N GLN A 351 -11.74 -14.64 -16.77
CA GLN A 351 -10.53 -14.83 -15.98
C GLN A 351 -10.82 -14.96 -14.47
N PHE A 352 -11.95 -14.44 -13.99
CA PHE A 352 -12.35 -14.44 -12.58
C PHE A 352 -13.84 -14.88 -12.46
N PRO A 353 -14.13 -16.19 -12.54
CA PRO A 353 -15.51 -16.69 -12.59
C PRO A 353 -16.38 -16.35 -11.37
N GLU A 354 -15.74 -16.19 -10.19
CA GLU A 354 -16.44 -15.90 -8.93
C GLU A 354 -16.55 -14.39 -8.66
N ALA A 355 -16.03 -13.55 -9.55
CA ALA A 355 -16.04 -12.11 -9.36
C ALA A 355 -17.38 -11.48 -9.71
N VAL A 356 -17.75 -10.45 -8.97
CA VAL A 356 -18.89 -9.59 -9.32
C VAL A 356 -18.45 -8.56 -10.36
N PRO A 357 -19.01 -8.56 -11.58
CA PRO A 357 -18.64 -7.61 -12.61
C PRO A 357 -19.25 -6.24 -12.33
N ILE A 358 -18.39 -5.20 -12.26
CA ILE A 358 -18.80 -3.84 -11.92
C ILE A 358 -18.14 -2.78 -12.82
N SER A 359 -18.75 -1.62 -12.87
CA SER A 359 -18.11 -0.38 -13.29
C SER A 359 -18.27 0.65 -12.17
N ALA A 360 -17.20 0.93 -11.48
CA ALA A 360 -17.18 1.97 -10.46
C ALA A 360 -17.44 3.37 -11.06
N LEU A 361 -17.13 3.57 -12.35
CA LEU A 361 -17.33 4.83 -13.06
C LEU A 361 -18.81 5.06 -13.40
N THR A 362 -19.50 4.04 -13.93
CA THR A 362 -20.87 4.17 -14.42
C THR A 362 -21.94 3.72 -13.42
N GLY A 363 -21.54 3.05 -12.34
CA GLY A 363 -22.43 2.47 -11.33
C GLY A 363 -23.05 1.12 -11.73
N ARG A 364 -22.69 0.55 -12.90
CA ARG A 364 -23.19 -0.76 -13.33
C ARG A 364 -22.68 -1.87 -12.40
N GLY A 365 -23.55 -2.80 -11.98
CA GLY A 365 -23.19 -3.93 -11.12
C GLY A 365 -23.04 -3.58 -9.62
N ILE A 366 -23.26 -2.34 -9.22
CA ILE A 366 -23.10 -1.88 -7.84
C ILE A 366 -24.15 -2.48 -6.90
N THR A 367 -25.39 -2.61 -7.35
CA THR A 367 -26.47 -3.23 -6.56
C THR A 367 -26.15 -4.69 -6.27
N GLU A 368 -25.67 -5.42 -7.27
CA GLU A 368 -25.26 -6.82 -7.18
C GLU A 368 -24.05 -6.96 -6.22
N LEU A 369 -23.09 -6.04 -6.30
CA LEU A 369 -21.94 -6.00 -5.39
C LEU A 369 -22.39 -5.80 -3.93
N LEU A 370 -23.27 -4.84 -3.67
CA LEU A 370 -23.79 -4.59 -2.32
C LEU A 370 -24.56 -5.80 -1.78
N ALA A 371 -25.34 -6.48 -2.63
CA ALA A 371 -26.03 -7.71 -2.27
C ALA A 371 -25.04 -8.85 -1.94
N ALA A 372 -23.95 -8.98 -2.69
CA ALA A 372 -22.90 -9.96 -2.43
C ALA A 372 -22.14 -9.66 -1.10
N ILE A 373 -21.85 -8.40 -0.81
CA ILE A 373 -21.26 -7.97 0.47
C ILE A 373 -22.22 -8.32 1.63
N GLU A 374 -23.53 -8.06 1.47
CA GLU A 374 -24.52 -8.39 2.49
C GLU A 374 -24.60 -9.90 2.73
N TYR A 375 -24.56 -10.68 1.65
CA TYR A 375 -24.56 -12.14 1.72
C TYR A 375 -23.36 -12.66 2.53
N GLU A 376 -22.15 -12.24 2.19
CA GLU A 376 -20.92 -12.68 2.87
C GLU A 376 -20.88 -12.28 4.35
N LEU A 377 -21.32 -11.06 4.68
CA LEU A 377 -21.24 -10.55 6.05
C LEU A 377 -22.33 -11.08 6.98
N TYR A 378 -23.52 -11.37 6.46
CA TYR A 378 -24.68 -11.58 7.31
C TYR A 378 -25.41 -12.91 7.08
N ILE A 379 -25.25 -13.53 5.92
CA ILE A 379 -25.96 -14.75 5.53
C ILE A 379 -25.05 -15.98 5.61
N VAL A 380 -23.77 -15.83 5.28
CA VAL A 380 -22.81 -16.94 5.42
C VAL A 380 -22.58 -17.26 6.88
N MET A 381 -23.07 -18.46 7.29
CA MET A 381 -22.96 -18.97 8.63
C MET A 381 -21.88 -20.05 8.73
N VAL A 382 -21.01 -19.95 9.74
CA VAL A 382 -19.99 -20.95 10.03
C VAL A 382 -20.30 -21.69 11.33
N PRO A 383 -20.03 -23.01 11.43
CA PRO A 383 -20.25 -23.77 12.64
C PRO A 383 -19.28 -23.32 13.74
N VAL A 384 -19.79 -23.20 14.96
CA VAL A 384 -19.02 -22.82 16.16
C VAL A 384 -19.45 -23.70 17.33
N SER A 385 -18.48 -24.28 18.04
CA SER A 385 -18.66 -25.01 19.29
C SER A 385 -17.77 -24.41 20.35
N VAL A 386 -18.36 -23.81 21.40
CA VAL A 386 -17.65 -23.01 22.41
C VAL A 386 -18.07 -23.32 23.82
N ARG A 387 -17.14 -23.05 24.77
CA ARG A 387 -17.39 -23.08 26.21
C ARG A 387 -17.18 -21.67 26.76
N LEU A 388 -18.26 -20.97 27.09
CA LEU A 388 -18.27 -19.59 27.54
C LEU A 388 -18.54 -19.50 29.05
N PRO A 389 -17.58 -18.99 29.86
CA PRO A 389 -17.86 -18.63 31.24
C PRO A 389 -19.01 -17.61 31.33
N TYR A 390 -19.83 -17.64 32.37
CA TYR A 390 -20.94 -16.66 32.56
C TYR A 390 -20.45 -15.21 32.57
N GLU A 391 -19.19 -14.98 32.94
CA GLU A 391 -18.55 -13.66 32.86
C GLU A 391 -18.52 -13.11 31.42
N GLN A 392 -18.56 -14.00 30.40
CA GLN A 392 -18.62 -13.67 28.97
C GLN A 392 -20.08 -13.50 28.50
N GLY A 393 -20.97 -12.99 29.32
CA GLY A 393 -22.36 -12.78 28.98
C GLY A 393 -22.61 -12.03 27.68
N ARG A 394 -21.69 -11.15 27.31
CA ARG A 394 -21.75 -10.45 26.02
C ARG A 394 -21.62 -11.40 24.82
N LEU A 395 -20.71 -12.39 24.87
CA LEU A 395 -20.55 -13.37 23.80
C LEU A 395 -21.75 -14.31 23.73
N ILE A 396 -22.32 -14.68 24.89
CA ILE A 396 -23.54 -15.49 24.97
C ILE A 396 -24.69 -14.73 24.28
N SER A 397 -24.89 -13.45 24.63
CA SER A 397 -25.92 -12.62 23.97
C SER A 397 -25.65 -12.46 22.46
N LEU A 398 -24.41 -12.27 22.07
CA LEU A 398 -24.02 -12.14 20.65
C LEU A 398 -24.34 -13.41 19.85
N PHE A 399 -24.15 -14.60 20.47
CA PHE A 399 -24.50 -15.87 19.84
C PHE A 399 -26.00 -15.99 19.64
N HIS A 400 -26.80 -15.62 20.66
CA HIS A 400 -28.28 -15.66 20.59
C HIS A 400 -28.87 -14.63 19.61
N GLU A 401 -28.30 -13.42 19.56
CA GLU A 401 -28.82 -12.33 18.72
C GLU A 401 -28.53 -12.53 17.24
N HIS A 402 -27.39 -13.14 16.91
CA HIS A 402 -26.92 -13.22 15.53
C HIS A 402 -26.64 -14.64 15.02
N GLY A 403 -26.56 -15.62 15.92
CA GLY A 403 -26.30 -17.01 15.57
C GLY A 403 -27.55 -17.87 15.52
N LEU A 404 -27.37 -19.09 15.06
CA LEU A 404 -28.31 -20.19 15.14
C LEU A 404 -27.80 -21.13 16.21
N VAL A 405 -28.43 -21.14 17.40
CA VAL A 405 -28.10 -22.06 18.50
C VAL A 405 -28.74 -23.42 18.21
N GLU A 406 -27.90 -24.45 18.02
CA GLU A 406 -28.33 -25.83 17.80
C GLU A 406 -28.37 -26.61 19.11
N ASN A 407 -27.39 -26.36 20.00
CA ASN A 407 -27.32 -26.98 21.34
C ASN A 407 -26.77 -25.98 22.35
N GLU A 408 -27.37 -25.98 23.58
CA GLU A 408 -26.93 -25.15 24.69
C GLU A 408 -27.03 -25.93 26.00
N GLN A 409 -25.95 -25.94 26.77
CA GLN A 409 -25.86 -26.61 28.05
C GLN A 409 -25.20 -25.72 29.08
N HIS A 410 -25.78 -25.63 30.26
CA HIS A 410 -25.24 -24.87 31.39
C HIS A 410 -24.70 -25.84 32.44
N ILE A 411 -23.37 -25.88 32.61
CA ILE A 411 -22.69 -26.78 33.54
C ILE A 411 -21.63 -25.98 34.31
N ASP A 412 -21.67 -26.01 35.63
CA ASP A 412 -20.65 -25.47 36.54
C ASP A 412 -20.18 -24.05 36.24
N GLY A 413 -21.11 -23.12 35.94
CA GLY A 413 -20.78 -21.72 35.68
C GLY A 413 -20.27 -21.42 34.24
N VAL A 414 -20.35 -22.43 33.36
CA VAL A 414 -19.98 -22.34 31.95
C VAL A 414 -21.19 -22.67 31.09
N VAL A 415 -21.38 -21.92 29.99
CA VAL A 415 -22.34 -22.23 28.93
C VAL A 415 -21.58 -22.88 27.79
N THR A 416 -21.94 -24.11 27.46
CA THR A 416 -21.47 -24.75 26.21
C THR A 416 -22.51 -24.48 25.15
N MET A 417 -22.09 -23.88 24.04
CA MET A 417 -22.97 -23.55 22.92
C MET A 417 -22.41 -24.16 21.64
N GLU A 418 -23.27 -24.84 20.89
CA GLU A 418 -23.01 -25.40 19.58
C GLU A 418 -24.04 -24.83 18.59
N GLY A 419 -23.60 -24.46 17.42
CA GLY A 419 -24.49 -23.89 16.42
C GLY A 419 -23.70 -23.18 15.31
N ARG A 420 -24.30 -22.19 14.70
CA ARG A 420 -23.70 -21.43 13.60
C ARG A 420 -23.79 -19.94 13.88
N VAL A 421 -22.71 -19.23 13.58
CA VAL A 421 -22.66 -17.76 13.68
C VAL A 421 -22.27 -17.18 12.31
N PRO A 422 -22.67 -15.91 12.03
CA PRO A 422 -22.13 -15.21 10.85
C PRO A 422 -20.60 -15.26 10.84
N ARG A 423 -20.01 -15.56 9.68
CA ARG A 423 -18.55 -15.73 9.51
C ARG A 423 -17.77 -14.58 10.17
N ARG A 424 -18.23 -13.33 10.02
CA ARG A 424 -17.63 -12.14 10.63
C ARG A 424 -17.53 -12.17 12.16
N LEU A 425 -18.32 -12.98 12.84
CA LEU A 425 -18.33 -13.09 14.30
C LEU A 425 -17.53 -14.30 14.82
N ALA A 426 -17.14 -15.23 13.95
CA ALA A 426 -16.47 -16.47 14.35
C ALA A 426 -15.19 -16.22 15.14
N TRP A 427 -14.41 -15.21 14.78
CA TRP A 427 -13.17 -14.83 15.47
C TRP A 427 -13.37 -14.52 16.96
N ALA A 428 -14.53 -13.95 17.33
CA ALA A 428 -14.83 -13.60 18.72
C ALA A 428 -14.98 -14.85 19.61
N PHE A 429 -15.29 -15.98 19.00
CA PHE A 429 -15.52 -17.26 19.67
C PHE A 429 -14.28 -18.18 19.64
N GLN A 430 -13.29 -17.94 18.77
CA GLN A 430 -12.07 -18.74 18.67
C GLN A 430 -11.35 -19.00 19.99
N PRO A 431 -11.17 -18.00 20.90
CA PRO A 431 -10.49 -18.22 22.18
C PRO A 431 -11.22 -19.19 23.11
N PHE A 432 -12.49 -19.51 22.83
CA PHE A 432 -13.36 -20.35 23.63
C PHE A 432 -13.78 -21.63 22.90
N GLY A 433 -13.18 -21.91 21.74
CA GLY A 433 -13.43 -23.12 20.95
C GLY A 433 -13.13 -24.38 21.76
N LYS A 434 -13.98 -25.40 21.62
CA LYS A 434 -13.59 -26.75 21.99
C LYS A 434 -12.54 -27.24 21.01
N ASP A 435 -11.37 -27.67 21.49
CA ASP A 435 -10.42 -28.38 20.66
C ASP A 435 -11.13 -29.59 20.05
N LEU A 436 -11.16 -29.64 18.72
CA LEU A 436 -11.77 -30.74 17.96
C LEU A 436 -11.06 -32.09 18.17
N GLU A 437 -9.96 -32.13 18.92
CA GLU A 437 -9.24 -33.35 19.26
C GLU A 437 -9.91 -34.22 20.35
N GLU A 438 -10.78 -33.68 21.19
CA GLU A 438 -11.50 -34.49 22.21
C GLU A 438 -12.76 -35.21 21.67
N ALA A 439 -13.30 -34.83 20.52
CA ALA A 439 -14.50 -35.43 19.93
C ALA A 439 -14.21 -36.71 19.11
N ALA A 440 -12.96 -37.12 18.93
CA ALA A 440 -12.58 -38.33 18.21
C ALA A 440 -12.25 -39.53 19.15
N LEU A 441 -12.39 -39.40 20.48
CA LEU A 441 -12.06 -40.41 21.47
C LEU A 441 -13.24 -40.73 22.45
N GLY A 442 -14.45 -40.42 22.05
CA GLY A 442 -15.66 -40.73 22.80
C GLY A 442 -16.62 -41.67 22.02
#